data_4e1178c53d3b8d1988fc7de895a55218
#
_entry.id   4e1178c53d3b8d1988fc7de895a55218
#
_cell.length_a   1.000
_cell.length_b   1.000
_cell.length_c   1.000
_cell.angle_alpha   90.00
_cell.angle_beta   90.00
_cell.angle_gamma   90.00
#
_symmetry.space_group_name_H-M   'P 1'
#
loop_
_entity.id
_entity.type
_entity.pdbx_description
1 polymer ?
#
loop_
_entity_poly.entity_id
_entity_poly.type
_entity_poly.pdbx_seq_one_letter_code
_entity_poly.pdbx_strand_id
1 'polypeptide(L)'
;LSRGPQKARVARDVLAKFVAQRPEDRFSLMFFSTRPLNVVPFTQHDATVQAAITAGEVGRGIGDTDVGKALLAAIDSFAPRAYSGSRIILLVSDGGTHLDDRTRERIRAGLREQRIALYWIYLRSYNAPSLDSPDPKLEAIGEVALHRFFQTLDTPYRLYQADVAEDLVQAIADVGRQQNLPLDFYERIPREDHSRWFLLAAAIACALLLLFRLLLLRSWR
;
A
#
# COMPACT_ATOMS: atom_id res chain seq x y z
N LEU A 1 -26.77 7.03 -18.47
CA LEU A 1 -25.53 6.94 -19.24
C LEU A 1 -24.36 6.94 -18.28
N SER A 2 -23.63 5.84 -18.22
CA SER A 2 -22.69 5.46 -17.16
C SER A 2 -21.51 6.44 -17.00
N ARG A 3 -21.52 7.25 -15.95
CA ARG A 3 -20.36 8.03 -15.49
C ARG A 3 -19.32 7.18 -14.72
N GLY A 4 -19.62 5.93 -14.40
CA GLY A 4 -18.75 5.01 -13.67
C GLY A 4 -17.40 4.73 -14.36
N PRO A 5 -17.35 4.38 -15.66
CA PRO A 5 -16.09 4.12 -16.35
C PRO A 5 -15.19 5.34 -16.46
N GLN A 6 -15.77 6.54 -16.53
CA GLN A 6 -15.02 7.78 -16.62
C GLN A 6 -14.35 8.12 -15.28
N LYS A 7 -15.06 7.97 -14.14
CA LYS A 7 -14.50 8.20 -12.80
C LYS A 7 -13.34 7.23 -12.50
N ALA A 8 -13.51 5.95 -12.83
CA ALA A 8 -12.47 4.96 -12.65
C ALA A 8 -11.19 5.26 -13.46
N ARG A 9 -11.34 5.75 -14.69
CA ARG A 9 -10.20 6.15 -15.52
C ARG A 9 -9.47 7.35 -14.92
N VAL A 10 -10.22 8.39 -14.53
CA VAL A 10 -9.63 9.58 -13.90
C VAL A 10 -8.94 9.22 -12.60
N ALA A 11 -9.54 8.37 -11.77
CA ALA A 11 -8.92 7.91 -10.54
C ALA A 11 -7.55 7.25 -10.80
N ARG A 12 -7.45 6.37 -11.82
CA ARG A 12 -6.20 5.74 -12.21
C ARG A 12 -5.16 6.75 -12.67
N ASP A 13 -5.56 7.67 -13.56
CA ASP A 13 -4.64 8.68 -14.11
C ASP A 13 -4.07 9.59 -13.02
N VAL A 14 -4.90 9.97 -12.05
CA VAL A 14 -4.49 10.82 -10.93
C VAL A 14 -3.62 10.08 -9.93
N LEU A 15 -3.98 8.82 -9.59
CA LEU A 15 -3.17 7.97 -8.73
C LEU A 15 -1.79 7.66 -9.36
N ALA A 16 -1.74 7.39 -10.66
CA ALA A 16 -0.48 7.18 -11.36
C ALA A 16 0.42 8.44 -11.32
N LYS A 17 -0.16 9.62 -11.51
CA LYS A 17 0.57 10.89 -11.38
C LYS A 17 1.04 11.14 -9.94
N PHE A 18 0.23 10.82 -8.95
CA PHE A 18 0.61 10.93 -7.54
C PHE A 18 1.84 10.09 -7.21
N VAL A 19 1.88 8.83 -7.69
CA VAL A 19 3.04 7.95 -7.52
C VAL A 19 4.26 8.53 -8.22
N ALA A 20 4.12 9.00 -9.47
CA ALA A 20 5.23 9.58 -10.25
C ALA A 20 5.87 10.82 -9.61
N GLN A 21 5.10 11.59 -8.83
CA GLN A 21 5.58 12.79 -8.14
C GLN A 21 6.31 12.51 -6.83
N ARG A 22 6.39 11.24 -6.41
CA ARG A 22 6.93 10.85 -5.10
C ARG A 22 7.92 9.68 -5.21
N PRO A 23 9.04 9.86 -5.91
CA PRO A 23 10.00 8.78 -6.19
C PRO A 23 10.69 8.23 -4.93
N GLU A 24 10.74 9.02 -3.85
CA GLU A 24 11.35 8.61 -2.58
C GLU A 24 10.41 7.76 -1.71
N ASP A 25 9.12 7.74 -2.02
CA ASP A 25 8.14 7.00 -1.24
C ASP A 25 8.09 5.52 -1.65
N ARG A 26 7.63 4.69 -0.71
CA ARG A 26 7.33 3.29 -0.98
C ARG A 26 5.84 3.08 -1.10
N PHE A 27 5.42 2.54 -2.22
CA PHE A 27 4.02 2.25 -2.51
C PHE A 27 3.75 0.75 -2.51
N SER A 28 2.56 0.39 -2.03
CA SER A 28 1.94 -0.91 -2.23
C SER A 28 0.58 -0.68 -2.87
N LEU A 29 0.18 -1.53 -3.81
CA LEU A 29 -1.12 -1.46 -4.47
C LEU A 29 -1.93 -2.71 -4.15
N MET A 30 -3.13 -2.48 -3.62
CA MET A 30 -4.09 -3.52 -3.32
C MET A 30 -5.41 -3.22 -4.02
N PHE A 31 -5.92 -4.18 -4.78
CA PHE A 31 -7.31 -4.16 -5.24
C PHE A 31 -8.17 -4.99 -4.30
N PHE A 32 -9.41 -4.62 -4.19
CA PHE A 32 -10.33 -5.36 -3.34
C PHE A 32 -11.76 -5.35 -3.89
N SER A 33 -12.48 -6.41 -3.58
CA SER A 33 -13.93 -6.54 -3.70
C SER A 33 -14.40 -7.34 -2.48
N THR A 34 -14.85 -8.55 -2.62
CA THR A 34 -15.13 -9.48 -1.49
C THR A 34 -13.85 -9.97 -0.80
N ARG A 35 -12.70 -9.88 -1.48
CA ARG A 35 -11.37 -10.22 -0.94
C ARG A 35 -10.32 -9.21 -1.39
N PRO A 36 -9.36 -8.90 -0.52
CA PRO A 36 -8.21 -8.10 -0.91
C PRO A 36 -7.24 -8.92 -1.77
N LEU A 37 -6.68 -8.27 -2.78
CA LEU A 37 -5.62 -8.79 -3.64
C LEU A 37 -4.45 -7.81 -3.63
N ASN A 38 -3.34 -8.22 -3.02
CA ASN A 38 -2.12 -7.43 -3.08
C ASN A 38 -1.47 -7.63 -4.46
N VAL A 39 -1.55 -6.61 -5.30
CA VAL A 39 -1.06 -6.64 -6.69
C VAL A 39 0.39 -6.22 -6.76
N VAL A 40 0.78 -5.21 -5.97
CA VAL A 40 2.16 -4.76 -5.87
C VAL A 40 2.53 -4.67 -4.40
N PRO A 41 3.49 -5.45 -3.92
CA PRO A 41 4.04 -5.29 -2.58
C PRO A 41 4.78 -3.95 -2.47
N PHE A 42 5.07 -3.49 -1.27
CA PHE A 42 5.79 -2.23 -1.08
C PHE A 42 7.09 -2.15 -1.88
N THR A 43 7.17 -1.18 -2.76
CA THR A 43 8.31 -0.93 -3.63
C THR A 43 8.53 0.57 -3.84
N GLN A 44 9.75 0.96 -4.19
CA GLN A 44 10.09 2.30 -4.69
C GLN A 44 10.08 2.36 -6.22
N HIS A 45 9.83 1.23 -6.91
CA HIS A 45 9.74 1.21 -8.36
C HIS A 45 8.39 1.78 -8.81
N ASP A 46 8.33 3.09 -8.93
CA ASP A 46 7.15 3.85 -9.32
C ASP A 46 6.54 3.36 -10.64
N ALA A 47 7.36 3.02 -11.64
CA ALA A 47 6.92 2.48 -12.91
C ALA A 47 6.10 1.18 -12.77
N THR A 48 6.49 0.30 -11.83
CA THR A 48 5.75 -0.93 -11.55
C THR A 48 4.37 -0.63 -10.97
N VAL A 49 4.32 0.32 -10.01
CA VAL A 49 3.05 0.72 -9.38
C VAL A 49 2.14 1.40 -10.40
N GLN A 50 2.67 2.31 -11.22
CA GLN A 50 1.92 2.99 -12.27
C GLN A 50 1.37 2.02 -13.31
N ALA A 51 2.17 1.06 -13.74
CA ALA A 51 1.74 0.03 -14.69
C ALA A 51 0.59 -0.82 -14.10
N ALA A 52 0.69 -1.19 -12.82
CA ALA A 52 -0.36 -1.95 -12.14
C ALA A 52 -1.64 -1.13 -11.95
N ILE A 53 -1.55 0.16 -11.61
CA ILE A 53 -2.71 1.07 -11.55
C ILE A 53 -3.39 1.17 -12.91
N THR A 54 -2.61 1.30 -13.98
CA THR A 54 -3.13 1.43 -15.35
C THR A 54 -3.76 0.13 -15.84
N ALA A 55 -3.16 -1.01 -15.53
CA ALA A 55 -3.68 -2.32 -15.91
C ALA A 55 -4.92 -2.74 -15.09
N GLY A 56 -5.11 -2.16 -13.90
CA GLY A 56 -6.21 -2.50 -13.02
C GLY A 56 -7.54 -1.99 -13.54
N GLU A 57 -8.54 -2.86 -13.58
CA GLU A 57 -9.92 -2.48 -13.83
C GLU A 57 -10.59 -2.07 -12.52
N VAL A 58 -10.64 -0.76 -12.26
CA VAL A 58 -11.39 -0.21 -11.12
C VAL A 58 -12.87 -0.15 -11.49
N GLY A 59 -13.74 -0.72 -10.64
CA GLY A 59 -15.19 -0.55 -10.78
C GLY A 59 -15.96 -1.67 -11.51
N ARG A 60 -15.33 -2.80 -11.78
CA ARG A 60 -16.01 -4.03 -12.22
C ARG A 60 -16.01 -5.11 -11.15
N GLY A 61 -16.36 -4.74 -9.92
CA GLY A 61 -16.58 -5.71 -8.84
C GLY A 61 -17.92 -6.42 -9.06
N ILE A 62 -17.88 -7.74 -9.20
CA ILE A 62 -19.08 -8.58 -9.09
C ILE A 62 -19.17 -8.98 -7.62
N GLY A 63 -20.02 -8.30 -6.85
CA GLY A 63 -20.30 -8.62 -5.45
C GLY A 63 -20.10 -7.48 -4.48
N ASP A 64 -20.33 -7.76 -3.20
CA ASP A 64 -20.19 -6.81 -2.11
C ASP A 64 -18.72 -6.39 -1.91
N THR A 65 -18.53 -5.12 -1.61
CA THR A 65 -17.21 -4.55 -1.33
C THR A 65 -16.88 -4.69 0.15
N ASP A 66 -15.96 -5.60 0.50
CA ASP A 66 -15.53 -5.81 1.90
C ASP A 66 -14.33 -4.91 2.25
N VAL A 67 -14.64 -3.67 2.61
CA VAL A 67 -13.65 -2.69 3.07
C VAL A 67 -12.94 -3.14 4.34
N GLY A 68 -13.61 -3.89 5.22
CA GLY A 68 -13.03 -4.38 6.47
C GLY A 68 -11.85 -5.31 6.22
N LYS A 69 -12.03 -6.32 5.37
CA LYS A 69 -10.93 -7.22 4.99
C LYS A 69 -9.81 -6.49 4.27
N ALA A 70 -10.16 -5.54 3.40
CA ALA A 70 -9.16 -4.75 2.68
C ALA A 70 -8.29 -3.92 3.63
N LEU A 71 -8.90 -3.22 4.59
CA LEU A 71 -8.18 -2.44 5.59
C LEU A 71 -7.30 -3.32 6.48
N LEU A 72 -7.81 -4.45 6.98
CA LEU A 72 -7.00 -5.36 7.78
C LEU A 72 -5.79 -5.87 7.01
N ALA A 73 -5.96 -6.30 5.77
CA ALA A 73 -4.85 -6.75 4.93
C ALA A 73 -3.84 -5.62 4.63
N ALA A 74 -4.33 -4.38 4.42
CA ALA A 74 -3.46 -3.23 4.24
C ALA A 74 -2.65 -2.93 5.51
N ILE A 75 -3.27 -2.94 6.68
CA ILE A 75 -2.61 -2.76 7.98
C ILE A 75 -1.56 -3.85 8.20
N ASP A 76 -1.90 -5.11 7.98
CA ASP A 76 -1.00 -6.25 8.13
C ASP A 76 0.23 -6.14 7.21
N SER A 77 0.12 -5.49 6.06
CA SER A 77 1.23 -5.26 5.15
C SER A 77 2.32 -4.34 5.72
N PHE A 78 2.00 -3.52 6.71
CA PHE A 78 2.96 -2.64 7.40
C PHE A 78 3.67 -3.33 8.57
N ALA A 79 3.09 -4.38 9.17
CA ALA A 79 3.60 -5.03 10.38
C ALA A 79 5.07 -5.50 10.28
N PRO A 80 5.53 -6.14 9.18
CA PRO A 80 6.91 -6.60 9.08
C PRO A 80 7.92 -5.49 8.79
N ARG A 81 7.50 -4.21 8.74
CA ARG A 81 8.34 -3.09 8.32
C ARG A 81 8.76 -2.23 9.48
N ALA A 82 10.04 -1.88 9.53
CA ALA A 82 10.52 -0.88 10.48
C ALA A 82 9.78 0.45 10.24
N TYR A 83 9.48 1.16 11.32
CA TYR A 83 8.90 2.50 11.23
C TYR A 83 9.95 3.46 10.71
N SER A 84 9.72 4.00 9.52
CA SER A 84 10.67 4.88 8.83
C SER A 84 10.05 6.22 8.44
N GLY A 85 8.88 6.55 8.99
CA GLY A 85 8.21 7.82 8.72
C GLY A 85 6.71 7.70 8.56
N SER A 86 6.09 8.63 7.86
CA SER A 86 4.64 8.67 7.69
C SER A 86 4.11 7.42 6.99
N ARG A 87 3.10 6.79 7.61
CA ARG A 87 2.39 5.65 7.04
C ARG A 87 0.98 6.08 6.72
N ILE A 88 0.55 5.84 5.50
CA ILE A 88 -0.81 6.15 5.05
C ILE A 88 -1.45 4.97 4.35
N ILE A 89 -2.74 4.84 4.56
CA ILE A 89 -3.63 4.06 3.71
C ILE A 89 -4.51 5.06 2.96
N LEU A 90 -4.43 5.02 1.64
CA LEU A 90 -5.32 5.76 0.76
C LEU A 90 -6.39 4.80 0.25
N LEU A 91 -7.57 4.84 0.87
CA LEU A 91 -8.73 4.07 0.47
C LEU A 91 -9.48 4.82 -0.63
N VAL A 92 -9.66 4.18 -1.79
CA VAL A 92 -10.46 4.72 -2.89
C VAL A 92 -11.61 3.76 -3.15
N SER A 93 -12.82 4.15 -2.77
CA SER A 93 -14.01 3.31 -2.92
C SER A 93 -15.28 4.15 -3.02
N ASP A 94 -16.32 3.53 -3.56
CA ASP A 94 -17.68 4.09 -3.64
C ASP A 94 -18.58 3.69 -2.45
N GLY A 95 -18.02 3.13 -1.40
CA GLY A 95 -18.70 2.70 -0.21
C GLY A 95 -18.13 1.39 0.33
N GLY A 96 -18.92 0.70 1.09
CA GLY A 96 -18.55 -0.58 1.68
C GLY A 96 -19.69 -1.18 2.49
N THR A 97 -19.49 -2.43 2.89
CA THR A 97 -20.39 -3.16 3.76
C THR A 97 -20.25 -2.74 5.22
N HIS A 98 -21.26 -3.07 6.01
CA HIS A 98 -21.22 -2.92 7.46
C HIS A 98 -20.07 -3.74 8.06
N LEU A 99 -19.33 -3.09 8.96
CA LEU A 99 -18.29 -3.76 9.75
C LEU A 99 -18.91 -4.29 11.05
N ASP A 100 -18.59 -5.54 11.39
CA ASP A 100 -18.86 -6.07 12.72
C ASP A 100 -17.93 -5.44 13.77
N ASP A 101 -18.32 -5.49 15.04
CA ASP A 101 -17.59 -4.82 16.13
C ASP A 101 -16.18 -5.38 16.30
N ARG A 102 -15.96 -6.67 16.08
CA ARG A 102 -14.64 -7.28 16.16
C ARG A 102 -13.72 -6.75 15.07
N THR A 103 -14.23 -6.60 13.85
CA THR A 103 -13.48 -6.02 12.73
C THR A 103 -13.15 -4.56 12.98
N ARG A 104 -14.10 -3.77 13.51
CA ARG A 104 -13.88 -2.36 13.90
C ARG A 104 -12.75 -2.24 14.92
N GLU A 105 -12.79 -3.06 15.96
CA GLU A 105 -11.76 -3.01 17.02
C GLU A 105 -10.37 -3.40 16.49
N ARG A 106 -10.29 -4.42 15.64
CA ARG A 106 -9.02 -4.81 15.00
C ARG A 106 -8.46 -3.72 14.09
N ILE A 107 -9.31 -3.04 13.33
CA ILE A 107 -8.90 -1.91 12.47
C ILE A 107 -8.39 -0.77 13.36
N ARG A 108 -9.13 -0.38 14.40
CA ARG A 108 -8.72 0.67 15.34
C ARG A 108 -7.36 0.36 15.98
N ALA A 109 -7.22 -0.83 16.55
CA ALA A 109 -5.99 -1.27 17.18
C ALA A 109 -4.81 -1.28 16.19
N GLY A 110 -4.99 -1.85 14.99
CA GLY A 110 -3.95 -1.95 14.00
C GLY A 110 -3.49 -0.60 13.44
N LEU A 111 -4.42 0.31 13.13
CA LEU A 111 -4.09 1.67 12.68
C LEU A 111 -3.27 2.42 13.74
N ARG A 112 -3.68 2.31 15.01
CA ARG A 112 -2.97 2.94 16.13
C ARG A 112 -1.59 2.33 16.36
N GLU A 113 -1.48 1.00 16.42
CA GLU A 113 -0.23 0.29 16.64
C GLU A 113 0.78 0.59 15.54
N GLN A 114 0.34 0.57 14.29
CA GLN A 114 1.20 0.84 13.14
C GLN A 114 1.35 2.33 12.83
N ARG A 115 0.69 3.23 13.58
CA ARG A 115 0.69 4.69 13.39
C ARG A 115 0.32 5.10 11.97
N ILE A 116 -0.76 4.53 11.45
CA ILE A 116 -1.21 4.74 10.07
C ILE A 116 -2.28 5.82 10.05
N ALA A 117 -2.12 6.82 9.19
CA ALA A 117 -3.18 7.77 8.85
C ALA A 117 -4.07 7.18 7.74
N LEU A 118 -5.38 7.34 7.88
CA LEU A 118 -6.37 6.86 6.92
C LEU A 118 -6.94 8.03 6.12
N TYR A 119 -6.80 7.96 4.80
CA TYR A 119 -7.43 8.89 3.87
C TYR A 119 -8.44 8.14 3.03
N TRP A 120 -9.69 8.58 3.04
CA TRP A 120 -10.73 7.98 2.23
C TRP A 120 -11.15 8.92 1.12
N ILE A 121 -10.92 8.52 -0.13
CA ILE A 121 -11.49 9.16 -1.31
C ILE A 121 -12.78 8.44 -1.66
N TYR A 122 -13.89 9.04 -1.31
CA TYR A 122 -15.21 8.51 -1.58
C TYR A 122 -15.67 8.89 -2.97
N LEU A 123 -15.83 7.90 -3.83
CA LEU A 123 -16.32 8.05 -5.20
C LEU A 123 -17.84 8.03 -5.18
N ARG A 124 -18.47 9.15 -4.85
CA ARG A 124 -19.91 9.22 -4.67
C ARG A 124 -20.68 8.73 -5.89
N SER A 125 -21.63 7.83 -5.70
CA SER A 125 -22.62 7.43 -6.71
C SER A 125 -23.71 8.49 -6.83
N TYR A 126 -24.36 8.60 -8.00
CA TYR A 126 -25.29 9.68 -8.33
C TYR A 126 -26.44 9.86 -7.32
N ASN A 127 -26.93 8.76 -6.71
CA ASN A 127 -28.04 8.76 -5.75
C ASN A 127 -27.58 8.48 -4.31
N ALA A 128 -26.28 8.47 -4.04
CA ALA A 128 -25.80 8.20 -2.70
C ALA A 128 -26.05 9.39 -1.77
N PRO A 129 -26.45 9.15 -0.51
CA PRO A 129 -26.64 10.20 0.47
C PRO A 129 -25.35 10.93 0.77
N SER A 130 -25.45 12.13 1.35
CA SER A 130 -24.28 12.78 1.93
C SER A 130 -23.83 12.01 3.15
N LEU A 131 -22.51 11.73 3.25
CA LEU A 131 -21.92 11.03 4.39
C LEU A 131 -22.01 11.85 5.69
N ASP A 132 -22.05 13.18 5.57
CA ASP A 132 -22.14 14.12 6.70
C ASP A 132 -23.58 14.40 7.14
N SER A 133 -24.56 13.68 6.58
CA SER A 133 -25.96 13.89 6.94
C SER A 133 -26.22 13.50 8.40
N PRO A 134 -26.88 14.37 9.19
CA PRO A 134 -27.20 14.07 10.59
C PRO A 134 -28.37 13.11 10.76
N ASP A 135 -29.02 12.65 9.68
CA ASP A 135 -30.21 11.80 9.75
C ASP A 135 -29.84 10.40 10.29
N PRO A 136 -30.40 9.99 11.47
CA PRO A 136 -30.14 8.67 12.03
C PRO A 136 -30.58 7.51 11.12
N LYS A 137 -31.55 7.72 10.26
CA LYS A 137 -32.03 6.68 9.33
C LYS A 137 -30.98 6.28 8.31
N LEU A 138 -30.03 7.16 8.04
CA LEU A 138 -28.93 6.90 7.10
C LEU A 138 -27.80 6.03 7.73
N GLU A 139 -27.82 5.80 9.04
CA GLU A 139 -26.87 4.87 9.69
C GLU A 139 -26.99 3.43 9.20
N ALA A 140 -28.16 3.06 8.69
CA ALA A 140 -28.35 1.76 8.06
C ALA A 140 -27.61 1.63 6.71
N ILE A 141 -27.07 2.72 6.16
CA ILE A 141 -26.33 2.74 4.90
C ILE A 141 -24.85 2.48 5.20
N GLY A 142 -24.28 1.47 4.56
CA GLY A 142 -22.95 0.98 4.85
C GLY A 142 -21.85 2.03 4.80
N GLU A 143 -21.88 2.92 3.80
CA GLU A 143 -20.92 4.01 3.64
C GLU A 143 -21.02 5.08 4.74
N VAL A 144 -22.23 5.40 5.20
CA VAL A 144 -22.44 6.34 6.30
C VAL A 144 -21.95 5.76 7.63
N ALA A 145 -22.28 4.49 7.89
CA ALA A 145 -21.79 3.78 9.06
C ALA A 145 -20.26 3.67 9.07
N LEU A 146 -19.66 3.44 7.91
CA LEU A 146 -18.21 3.36 7.74
C LEU A 146 -17.55 4.73 8.00
N HIS A 147 -18.11 5.81 7.47
CA HIS A 147 -17.63 7.17 7.72
C HIS A 147 -17.66 7.52 9.19
N ARG A 148 -18.80 7.29 9.87
CA ARG A 148 -18.94 7.53 11.32
C ARG A 148 -17.95 6.72 12.13
N PHE A 149 -17.75 5.45 11.77
CA PHE A 149 -16.72 4.65 12.43
C PHE A 149 -15.32 5.25 12.25
N PHE A 150 -14.95 5.69 11.05
CA PHE A 150 -13.64 6.29 10.81
C PHE A 150 -13.43 7.61 11.55
N GLN A 151 -14.49 8.38 11.80
CA GLN A 151 -14.42 9.57 12.65
C GLN A 151 -14.11 9.26 14.14
N THR A 152 -14.35 8.03 14.59
CA THR A 152 -14.02 7.57 15.96
C THR A 152 -12.63 7.00 16.12
N LEU A 153 -11.80 7.01 15.07
CA LEU A 153 -10.43 6.49 15.12
C LEU A 153 -9.52 7.43 15.93
N ASP A 154 -8.59 6.85 16.69
CA ASP A 154 -7.56 7.58 17.42
C ASP A 154 -6.40 8.06 16.52
N THR A 155 -6.41 7.66 15.24
CA THR A 155 -5.41 8.03 14.25
C THR A 155 -5.97 9.07 13.27
N PRO A 156 -5.11 9.87 12.61
CA PRO A 156 -5.59 10.85 11.66
C PRO A 156 -6.46 10.22 10.58
N TYR A 157 -7.65 10.76 10.41
CA TYR A 157 -8.61 10.38 9.38
C TYR A 157 -9.06 11.61 8.59
N ARG A 158 -9.14 11.48 7.27
CA ARG A 158 -9.75 12.49 6.40
C ARG A 158 -10.58 11.84 5.30
N LEU A 159 -11.74 12.45 5.06
CA LEU A 159 -12.62 12.12 3.96
C LEU A 159 -12.46 13.16 2.84
N TYR A 160 -12.38 12.68 1.61
CA TYR A 160 -12.49 13.49 0.41
C TYR A 160 -13.65 12.93 -0.41
N GLN A 161 -14.64 13.76 -0.67
CA GLN A 161 -15.77 13.39 -1.54
C GLN A 161 -15.43 13.82 -2.96
N ALA A 162 -15.30 12.87 -3.86
CA ALA A 162 -15.01 13.14 -5.27
C ALA A 162 -16.27 12.94 -6.10
N ASP A 163 -17.05 14.02 -6.25
CA ASP A 163 -18.24 14.02 -7.10
C ASP A 163 -17.86 14.16 -8.57
N VAL A 164 -16.78 14.90 -8.84
CA VAL A 164 -16.19 15.10 -10.17
C VAL A 164 -14.69 14.80 -10.16
N ALA A 165 -14.10 14.74 -11.34
CA ALA A 165 -12.70 14.40 -11.51
C ALA A 165 -11.74 15.40 -10.85
N GLU A 166 -12.12 16.67 -10.86
CA GLU A 166 -11.35 17.78 -10.30
C GLU A 166 -11.20 17.65 -8.77
N ASP A 167 -12.25 17.22 -8.08
CA ASP A 167 -12.23 16.99 -6.63
C ASP A 167 -11.23 15.89 -6.26
N LEU A 168 -11.14 14.83 -7.08
CA LEU A 168 -10.19 13.75 -6.90
C LEU A 168 -8.74 14.24 -7.05
N VAL A 169 -8.47 15.09 -8.03
CA VAL A 169 -7.14 15.69 -8.23
C VAL A 169 -6.74 16.53 -7.01
N GLN A 170 -7.66 17.35 -6.50
CA GLN A 170 -7.43 18.18 -5.33
C GLN A 170 -7.22 17.33 -4.07
N ALA A 171 -8.03 16.28 -3.87
CA ALA A 171 -7.91 15.37 -2.73
C ALA A 171 -6.53 14.72 -2.68
N ILE A 172 -6.06 14.19 -3.79
CA ILE A 172 -4.75 13.53 -3.88
C ILE A 172 -3.59 14.52 -3.69
N ALA A 173 -3.70 15.72 -4.25
CA ALA A 173 -2.71 16.77 -4.05
C ALA A 173 -2.63 17.22 -2.58
N ASP A 174 -3.76 17.25 -1.87
CA ASP A 174 -3.81 17.60 -0.45
C ASP A 174 -3.17 16.52 0.42
N VAL A 175 -3.45 15.24 0.17
CA VAL A 175 -2.76 14.12 0.80
C VAL A 175 -1.25 14.23 0.62
N GLY A 176 -0.80 14.56 -0.60
CA GLY A 176 0.61 14.76 -0.92
C GLY A 176 1.26 15.85 -0.07
N ARG A 177 0.59 17.00 0.09
CA ARG A 177 1.11 18.13 0.88
C ARG A 177 1.20 17.83 2.37
N GLN A 178 0.23 17.13 2.93
CA GLN A 178 0.15 16.88 4.37
C GLN A 178 1.15 15.84 4.86
N GLN A 179 1.56 14.92 3.99
CA GLN A 179 2.43 13.80 4.35
C GLN A 179 3.89 13.99 3.90
N ASN A 180 4.21 15.17 3.40
CA ASN A 180 5.55 15.48 2.89
C ASN A 180 6.53 15.79 4.05
N LEU A 181 6.72 14.81 4.94
CA LEU A 181 7.77 14.87 5.95
C LEU A 181 9.02 14.22 5.37
N PRO A 182 10.19 14.89 5.42
CA PRO A 182 11.44 14.31 4.97
C PRO A 182 11.74 13.06 5.80
N LEU A 183 12.03 11.96 5.13
CA LEU A 183 12.35 10.68 5.73
C LEU A 183 13.80 10.33 5.43
N ASP A 184 14.64 10.28 6.45
CA ASP A 184 15.94 9.66 6.33
C ASP A 184 15.78 8.14 6.37
N PHE A 185 15.92 7.49 5.22
CA PHE A 185 15.90 6.04 5.11
C PHE A 185 17.30 5.47 5.32
N TYR A 186 17.48 4.69 6.37
CA TYR A 186 18.57 3.74 6.41
C TYR A 186 18.13 2.44 5.70
N GLU A 187 18.39 2.37 4.41
CA GLU A 187 18.22 1.12 3.67
C GLU A 187 19.30 0.15 4.11
N ARG A 188 18.91 -0.94 4.79
CA ARG A 188 19.83 -2.04 5.04
C ARG A 188 20.03 -2.75 3.73
N ILE A 189 21.08 -2.37 2.99
CA ILE A 189 21.53 -3.09 1.79
C ILE A 189 21.84 -4.52 2.25
N PRO A 190 21.18 -5.55 1.68
CA PRO A 190 21.52 -6.93 1.99
C PRO A 190 23.01 -7.11 1.73
N ARG A 191 23.74 -7.61 2.72
CA ARG A 191 25.15 -7.96 2.51
C ARG A 191 25.21 -9.01 1.41
N GLU A 192 25.79 -8.65 0.29
CA GLU A 192 26.10 -9.63 -0.76
C GLU A 192 27.10 -10.62 -0.17
N ASP A 193 26.73 -11.89 -0.17
CA ASP A 193 27.57 -12.95 0.34
C ASP A 193 28.64 -13.31 -0.70
N HIS A 194 29.82 -12.74 -0.53
CA HIS A 194 31.00 -13.04 -1.34
C HIS A 194 31.78 -14.26 -0.84
N SER A 195 31.27 -15.01 0.13
CA SER A 195 31.95 -16.17 0.72
C SER A 195 32.38 -17.20 -0.32
N ARG A 196 31.64 -17.36 -1.39
CA ARG A 196 31.95 -18.29 -2.49
C ARG A 196 33.29 -17.98 -3.16
N TRP A 197 33.63 -16.72 -3.35
CA TRP A 197 34.89 -16.30 -3.96
C TRP A 197 36.07 -16.56 -3.02
N PHE A 198 35.91 -16.32 -1.73
CA PHE A 198 36.92 -16.62 -0.72
C PHE A 198 37.15 -18.13 -0.56
N LEU A 199 36.11 -18.94 -0.60
CA LEU A 199 36.21 -20.40 -0.58
C LEU A 199 36.92 -20.93 -1.82
N LEU A 200 36.64 -20.39 -2.99
CA LEU A 200 37.32 -20.74 -4.24
C LEU A 200 38.82 -20.40 -4.19
N ALA A 201 39.16 -19.22 -3.74
CA ALA A 201 40.56 -18.79 -3.58
C ALA A 201 41.30 -19.68 -2.57
N ALA A 202 40.68 -20.02 -1.44
CA ALA A 202 41.25 -20.94 -0.45
C ALA A 202 41.46 -22.35 -1.04
N ALA A 203 40.50 -22.87 -1.78
CA ALA A 203 40.64 -24.18 -2.42
C ALA A 203 41.76 -24.22 -3.45
N ILE A 204 41.93 -23.18 -4.27
CA ILE A 204 43.05 -23.04 -5.19
C ILE A 204 44.42 -23.00 -4.48
N ALA A 205 44.51 -22.21 -3.38
CA ALA A 205 45.73 -22.13 -2.60
C ALA A 205 46.12 -23.48 -1.96
N CYS A 206 45.14 -24.22 -1.43
CA CYS A 206 45.35 -25.56 -0.91
C CYS A 206 45.83 -26.55 -1.98
N ALA A 207 45.24 -26.49 -3.19
CA ALA A 207 45.62 -27.34 -4.33
C ALA A 207 47.07 -27.05 -4.79
N LEU A 208 47.47 -25.78 -4.84
CA LEU A 208 48.84 -25.37 -5.18
C LEU A 208 49.86 -25.83 -4.14
N LEU A 209 49.55 -25.75 -2.83
CA LEU A 209 50.38 -26.24 -1.77
C LEU A 209 50.55 -27.75 -1.83
N LEU A 210 49.52 -28.51 -2.12
CA LEU A 210 49.59 -29.95 -2.29
C LEU A 210 50.44 -30.32 -3.52
N LEU A 211 50.25 -29.60 -4.62
CA LEU A 211 51.05 -29.80 -5.85
C LEU A 211 52.55 -29.54 -5.59
N PHE A 212 52.84 -28.43 -4.91
CA PHE A 212 54.22 -28.07 -4.56
C PHE A 212 54.87 -29.13 -3.64
N ARG A 213 54.12 -29.64 -2.65
CA ARG A 213 54.59 -30.73 -1.80
C ARG A 213 54.87 -32.03 -2.53
N LEU A 214 53.98 -32.39 -3.46
CA LEU A 214 54.18 -33.55 -4.34
C LEU A 214 55.42 -33.43 -5.24
N LEU A 215 55.66 -32.23 -5.78
CA LEU A 215 56.84 -31.97 -6.61
C LEU A 215 58.14 -32.06 -5.80
N LEU A 216 58.16 -31.53 -4.57
CA LEU A 216 59.30 -31.64 -3.67
C LEU A 216 59.61 -33.11 -3.29
N LEU A 217 58.55 -33.90 -2.99
CA LEU A 217 58.73 -35.32 -2.70
C LEU A 217 59.26 -36.12 -3.92
N ARG A 218 58.91 -35.70 -5.14
CA ARG A 218 59.38 -36.33 -6.34
C ARG A 218 60.81 -35.95 -6.71
N SER A 219 61.29 -34.78 -6.29
CA SER A 219 62.69 -34.33 -6.54
C SER A 219 63.73 -34.97 -5.60
N TRP A 220 63.26 -35.67 -4.53
CA TRP A 220 64.13 -36.39 -3.60
C TRP A 220 64.22 -37.90 -3.84
N ARG A 221 63.67 -38.35 -4.97
CA ARG A 221 63.89 -39.69 -5.53
C ARG A 221 64.73 -39.61 -6.80
#